data_240f9ee4fa4ca8f4f469588db177ef90
#
_entry.id   240f9ee4fa4ca8f4f469588db177ef90
#
_cell.length_a   1.000
_cell.length_b   1.000
_cell.length_c   1.000
_cell.angle_alpha   90.00
_cell.angle_beta   90.00
_cell.angle_gamma   90.00
#
_symmetry.space_group_name_H-M   'P 1'
#
loop_
_entity.id
_entity.type
_entity.pdbx_description
1 polymer ?
#
loop_
_entity_poly.entity_id
_entity_poly.type
_entity_poly.pdbx_seq_one_letter_code
_entity_poly.pdbx_strand_id
1 'polypeptide(L)'
;HKTLGGPRSGMLLSNRAEQWGRKLNSAVFPGQQGGPLMHVIAAKAVAMKIAGTEEFKDRQERTVRGAALLAERLLADDVAAAGIRLVTGGTDVHLVLVDLRDSSLDGQQAEDLLHTAGITVNRNAVPFDPRPARVTSGLRIGTPALATRGFGDAEFTEVADIIAAALVAGAAGAADEELLAALRGRVKALTDAFPLYPGLGR
;
A
#
# COMPACT_ATOMS: atom_id res chain seq x y z
N HIS A 1 -4.35 3.86 12.84
CA HIS A 1 -4.91 4.49 11.66
C HIS A 1 -4.42 3.87 10.34
N LYS A 2 -3.61 2.85 10.41
CA LYS A 2 -3.08 2.10 9.26
C LYS A 2 -3.84 0.78 9.13
N THR A 3 -3.21 -0.34 9.42
CA THR A 3 -3.80 -1.68 9.27
C THR A 3 -5.12 -1.85 10.04
N LEU A 4 -5.21 -1.32 11.27
CA LEU A 4 -6.45 -1.40 12.07
C LEU A 4 -7.57 -0.47 11.58
N GLY A 5 -7.28 0.52 10.74
CA GLY A 5 -8.27 1.43 10.15
C GLY A 5 -8.95 2.39 11.12
N GLY A 6 -8.37 2.59 12.30
CA GLY A 6 -8.91 3.47 13.33
C GLY A 6 -8.47 4.93 13.21
N PRO A 7 -8.77 5.77 14.20
CA PRO A 7 -8.35 7.16 14.23
C PRO A 7 -6.85 7.29 14.49
N ARG A 8 -6.27 8.42 14.10
CA ARG A 8 -4.88 8.74 14.44
C ARG A 8 -4.73 8.88 15.94
N SER A 9 -3.98 7.98 16.55
CA SER A 9 -3.61 8.04 17.97
C SER A 9 -2.58 6.97 18.33
N GLY A 10 -2.10 6.98 19.55
CA GLY A 10 -1.28 5.92 20.12
C GLY A 10 -2.08 4.98 21.02
N MET A 11 -1.50 3.81 21.30
CA MET A 11 -2.01 2.84 22.26
C MET A 11 -0.84 2.16 22.95
N LEU A 12 -0.93 2.02 24.27
CA LEU A 12 0.02 1.27 25.08
C LEU A 12 -0.67 0.02 25.61
N LEU A 13 -0.08 -1.13 25.38
CA LEU A 13 -0.53 -2.43 25.89
C LEU A 13 0.51 -2.99 26.83
N SER A 14 0.09 -3.51 27.98
CA SER A 14 0.98 -4.14 28.96
C SER A 14 0.27 -5.27 29.68
N ASN A 15 0.93 -6.43 29.78
CA ASN A 15 0.50 -7.54 30.62
C ASN A 15 1.01 -7.40 32.07
N ARG A 16 1.68 -6.28 32.42
CA ARG A 16 2.21 -5.96 33.74
C ARG A 16 1.56 -4.68 34.30
N ALA A 17 0.22 -4.63 34.26
CA ALA A 17 -0.53 -3.45 34.66
C ALA A 17 -0.28 -3.04 36.11
N GLU A 18 -0.14 -3.99 37.05
CA GLU A 18 0.19 -3.72 38.46
C GLU A 18 1.55 -3.01 38.61
N GLN A 19 2.55 -3.42 37.82
CA GLN A 19 3.90 -2.84 37.90
C GLN A 19 4.00 -1.50 37.19
N TRP A 20 3.38 -1.35 36.02
CA TRP A 20 3.64 -0.23 35.10
C TRP A 20 2.43 0.69 34.90
N GLY A 21 1.20 0.23 35.18
CA GLY A 21 -0.02 0.97 34.85
C GLY A 21 -0.04 2.40 35.35
N ARG A 22 0.29 2.62 36.64
CA ARG A 22 0.35 3.98 37.19
C ARG A 22 1.39 4.86 36.52
N LYS A 23 2.58 4.33 36.23
CA LYS A 23 3.66 5.06 35.57
C LYS A 23 3.29 5.40 34.12
N LEU A 24 2.71 4.45 33.37
CA LEU A 24 2.25 4.65 31.99
C LEU A 24 1.14 5.70 31.94
N ASN A 25 0.14 5.60 32.84
CA ASN A 25 -0.93 6.59 32.91
C ASN A 25 -0.41 7.99 33.22
N SER A 26 0.51 8.11 34.18
CA SER A 26 1.12 9.39 34.53
C SER A 26 2.01 9.95 33.41
N ALA A 27 2.71 9.10 32.67
CA ALA A 27 3.51 9.52 31.52
C ALA A 27 2.62 10.02 30.38
N VAL A 28 1.46 9.39 30.16
CA VAL A 28 0.49 9.87 29.18
C VAL A 28 -0.16 11.17 29.67
N PHE A 29 -0.74 11.18 30.86
CA PHE A 29 -1.38 12.36 31.43
C PHE A 29 -1.04 12.48 32.94
N PRO A 30 -0.47 13.61 33.38
CA PRO A 30 -0.24 14.85 32.64
C PRO A 30 1.13 14.93 31.93
N GLY A 31 1.90 13.85 31.84
CA GLY A 31 3.29 13.88 31.40
C GLY A 31 3.48 14.42 29.96
N GLN A 32 2.76 13.89 28.99
CA GLN A 32 2.92 14.24 27.56
C GLN A 32 1.64 14.73 26.88
N GLN A 33 0.46 14.40 27.42
CA GLN A 33 -0.83 14.71 26.84
C GLN A 33 -1.66 15.60 27.77
N GLY A 34 -2.75 16.16 27.24
CA GLY A 34 -3.77 16.89 27.97
C GLY A 34 -5.09 16.12 28.04
N GLY A 35 -6.21 16.83 28.00
CA GLY A 35 -7.53 16.23 28.02
C GLY A 35 -7.76 15.28 26.85
N PRO A 36 -8.33 14.09 27.08
CA PRO A 36 -8.54 13.10 26.05
C PRO A 36 -9.65 13.52 25.07
N LEU A 37 -9.49 13.14 23.81
CA LEU A 37 -10.51 13.30 22.77
C LEU A 37 -11.44 12.09 22.81
N MET A 38 -12.61 12.22 23.43
CA MET A 38 -13.53 11.10 23.67
C MET A 38 -14.03 10.45 22.36
N HIS A 39 -14.24 11.24 21.31
CA HIS A 39 -14.61 10.69 20.00
C HIS A 39 -13.49 9.81 19.41
N VAL A 40 -12.22 10.12 19.63
CA VAL A 40 -11.08 9.27 19.23
C VAL A 40 -11.07 7.97 20.03
N ILE A 41 -11.36 8.01 21.31
CA ILE A 41 -11.45 6.81 22.17
C ILE A 41 -12.60 5.91 21.70
N ALA A 42 -13.77 6.50 21.45
CA ALA A 42 -14.92 5.75 20.90
C ALA A 42 -14.61 5.13 19.53
N ALA A 43 -13.97 5.88 18.64
CA ALA A 43 -13.56 5.39 17.33
C ALA A 43 -12.54 4.24 17.41
N LYS A 44 -11.60 4.29 18.40
CA LYS A 44 -10.70 3.16 18.68
C LYS A 44 -11.46 1.90 19.12
N ALA A 45 -12.46 2.04 19.98
CA ALA A 45 -13.27 0.91 20.41
C ALA A 45 -13.99 0.24 19.23
N VAL A 46 -14.55 1.03 18.30
CA VAL A 46 -15.15 0.52 17.07
C VAL A 46 -14.10 -0.19 16.20
N ALA A 47 -12.93 0.41 15.99
CA ALA A 47 -11.85 -0.20 15.22
C ALA A 47 -11.41 -1.55 15.80
N MET A 48 -11.27 -1.65 17.13
CA MET A 48 -10.92 -2.91 17.81
C MET A 48 -12.03 -3.96 17.65
N LYS A 49 -13.29 -3.56 17.73
CA LYS A 49 -14.43 -4.46 17.49
C LYS A 49 -14.42 -5.02 16.06
N ILE A 50 -14.16 -4.17 15.07
CA ILE A 50 -14.04 -4.57 13.66
C ILE A 50 -12.84 -5.51 13.48
N ALA A 51 -11.70 -5.19 14.07
CA ALA A 51 -10.48 -6.00 13.99
C ALA A 51 -10.65 -7.42 14.56
N GLY A 52 -11.63 -7.65 15.44
CA GLY A 52 -11.98 -8.95 15.97
C GLY A 52 -12.95 -9.77 15.12
N THR A 53 -13.33 -9.32 13.91
CA THR A 53 -14.27 -10.03 13.02
C THR A 53 -13.55 -10.94 12.02
N GLU A 54 -14.25 -11.99 11.56
CA GLU A 54 -13.74 -12.85 10.48
C GLU A 54 -13.60 -12.09 9.16
N GLU A 55 -14.46 -11.12 8.89
CA GLU A 55 -14.36 -10.24 7.73
C GLU A 55 -13.04 -9.44 7.72
N PHE A 56 -12.64 -8.93 8.89
CA PHE A 56 -11.36 -8.24 9.01
C PHE A 56 -10.19 -9.19 8.77
N LYS A 57 -10.24 -10.40 9.30
CA LYS A 57 -9.24 -11.44 9.12
C LYS A 57 -9.09 -11.81 7.64
N ASP A 58 -10.19 -12.13 6.96
CA ASP A 58 -10.21 -12.39 5.51
C ASP A 58 -9.59 -11.24 4.72
N ARG A 59 -9.93 -10.00 5.04
CA ARG A 59 -9.34 -8.82 4.41
C ARG A 59 -7.81 -8.76 4.60
N GLN A 60 -7.30 -9.11 5.79
CA GLN A 60 -5.86 -9.13 6.02
C GLN A 60 -5.18 -10.29 5.25
N GLU A 61 -5.79 -11.45 5.17
CA GLU A 61 -5.31 -12.58 4.37
C GLU A 61 -5.21 -12.19 2.88
N ARG A 62 -6.26 -11.59 2.33
CA ARG A 62 -6.24 -11.05 0.95
C ARG A 62 -5.21 -9.95 0.76
N THR A 63 -4.97 -9.11 1.77
CA THR A 63 -3.95 -8.06 1.74
C THR A 63 -2.55 -8.66 1.56
N VAL A 64 -2.19 -9.66 2.36
CA VAL A 64 -0.88 -10.31 2.28
C VAL A 64 -0.77 -11.15 1.01
N ARG A 65 -1.82 -11.89 0.65
CA ARG A 65 -1.87 -12.68 -0.58
C ARG A 65 -1.72 -11.79 -1.83
N GLY A 66 -2.43 -10.66 -1.89
CA GLY A 66 -2.32 -9.69 -2.98
C GLY A 66 -0.91 -9.10 -3.11
N ALA A 67 -0.24 -8.83 -1.99
CA ALA A 67 1.15 -8.37 -2.02
C ALA A 67 2.11 -9.44 -2.56
N ALA A 68 1.90 -10.70 -2.22
CA ALA A 68 2.67 -11.83 -2.75
C ALA A 68 2.49 -11.98 -4.27
N LEU A 69 1.24 -11.91 -4.77
CA LEU A 69 0.94 -11.95 -6.22
C LEU A 69 1.59 -10.78 -6.97
N LEU A 70 1.53 -9.57 -6.41
CA LEU A 70 2.22 -8.41 -6.96
C LEU A 70 3.74 -8.63 -7.01
N ALA A 71 4.33 -9.17 -5.94
CA ALA A 71 5.75 -9.48 -5.89
C ALA A 71 6.14 -10.54 -6.93
N GLU A 72 5.36 -11.61 -7.07
CA GLU A 72 5.58 -12.67 -8.05
C GLU A 72 5.64 -12.11 -9.48
N ARG A 73 4.67 -11.27 -9.86
CA ARG A 73 4.65 -10.65 -11.19
C ARG A 73 5.81 -9.68 -11.41
N LEU A 74 6.19 -8.92 -10.40
CA LEU A 74 7.31 -7.96 -10.48
C LEU A 74 8.70 -8.63 -10.43
N LEU A 75 8.78 -9.92 -10.14
CA LEU A 75 10.00 -10.73 -10.22
C LEU A 75 10.14 -11.48 -11.55
N ALA A 76 9.16 -11.38 -12.47
CA ALA A 76 9.22 -12.03 -13.77
C ALA A 76 10.36 -11.50 -14.65
N ASP A 77 10.81 -12.34 -15.59
CA ASP A 77 12.00 -12.09 -16.42
C ASP A 77 11.90 -10.80 -17.24
N ASP A 78 10.71 -10.47 -17.76
CA ASP A 78 10.47 -9.25 -18.53
C ASP A 78 10.66 -7.97 -17.69
N VAL A 79 10.24 -8.01 -16.43
CA VAL A 79 10.40 -6.92 -15.48
C VAL A 79 11.87 -6.81 -15.05
N ALA A 80 12.51 -7.94 -14.75
CA ALA A 80 13.92 -8.01 -14.42
C ALA A 80 14.82 -7.49 -15.55
N ALA A 81 14.48 -7.81 -16.81
CA ALA A 81 15.19 -7.32 -17.99
C ALA A 81 15.08 -5.80 -18.18
N ALA A 82 14.02 -5.17 -17.68
CA ALA A 82 13.85 -3.71 -17.64
C ALA A 82 14.64 -3.03 -16.50
N GLY A 83 15.47 -3.76 -15.76
CA GLY A 83 16.27 -3.26 -14.65
C GLY A 83 15.45 -2.99 -13.38
N ILE A 84 14.28 -3.60 -13.27
CA ILE A 84 13.34 -3.42 -12.15
C ILE A 84 13.46 -4.61 -11.22
N ARG A 85 13.59 -4.37 -9.93
CA ARG A 85 13.78 -5.41 -8.91
C ARG A 85 12.93 -5.13 -7.68
N LEU A 86 12.81 -6.10 -6.79
CA LEU A 86 12.30 -5.90 -5.44
C LEU A 86 13.48 -5.87 -4.46
N VAL A 87 13.51 -4.87 -3.57
CA VAL A 87 14.60 -4.69 -2.58
C VAL A 87 14.84 -5.93 -1.74
N THR A 88 13.77 -6.66 -1.37
CA THR A 88 13.83 -7.85 -0.52
C THR A 88 13.67 -9.17 -1.28
N GLY A 89 13.57 -9.13 -2.62
CA GLY A 89 13.34 -10.32 -3.43
C GLY A 89 11.97 -10.96 -3.24
N GLY A 90 11.02 -10.26 -2.60
CA GLY A 90 9.67 -10.73 -2.30
C GLY A 90 9.03 -9.94 -1.17
N THR A 91 7.91 -10.44 -0.62
CA THR A 91 7.24 -9.83 0.53
C THR A 91 6.47 -10.86 1.35
N ASP A 92 6.45 -10.67 2.67
CA ASP A 92 5.62 -11.38 3.65
C ASP A 92 4.66 -10.46 4.39
N VAL A 93 4.53 -9.22 3.90
CA VAL A 93 3.69 -8.15 4.48
C VAL A 93 2.72 -7.57 3.44
N HIS A 94 2.18 -6.41 3.70
CA HIS A 94 1.14 -5.74 2.91
C HIS A 94 1.64 -4.84 1.79
N LEU A 95 2.95 -4.83 1.49
CA LEU A 95 3.54 -3.96 0.48
C LEU A 95 4.78 -4.59 -0.15
N VAL A 96 5.16 -4.06 -1.30
CA VAL A 96 6.46 -4.27 -1.94
C VAL A 96 7.22 -2.96 -2.07
N LEU A 97 8.54 -3.02 -1.99
CA LEU A 97 9.44 -1.92 -2.30
C LEU A 97 10.21 -2.26 -3.59
N VAL A 98 9.86 -1.54 -4.65
CA VAL A 98 10.48 -1.68 -5.97
C VAL A 98 11.78 -0.89 -6.00
N ASP A 99 12.82 -1.46 -6.59
CA ASP A 99 14.13 -0.84 -6.82
C ASP A 99 14.30 -0.59 -8.32
N LEU A 100 14.52 0.67 -8.68
CA LEU A 100 14.69 1.16 -10.05
C LEU A 100 16.12 1.65 -10.34
N ARG A 101 17.10 1.31 -9.49
CA ARG A 101 18.47 1.81 -9.68
C ARG A 101 19.10 1.36 -10.99
N ASP A 102 18.76 0.15 -11.44
CA ASP A 102 19.25 -0.46 -12.68
C ASP A 102 18.33 -0.17 -13.89
N SER A 103 17.18 0.50 -13.67
CA SER A 103 16.23 0.91 -14.71
C SER A 103 16.57 2.28 -15.29
N SER A 104 16.07 2.54 -16.51
CA SER A 104 16.09 3.88 -17.11
C SER A 104 15.12 4.86 -16.41
N LEU A 105 14.14 4.34 -15.65
CA LEU A 105 13.22 5.14 -14.86
C LEU A 105 13.82 5.50 -13.49
N ASP A 106 13.52 6.69 -13.01
CA ASP A 106 13.63 7.02 -11.59
C ASP A 106 12.29 6.89 -10.87
N GLY A 107 12.28 7.11 -9.55
CA GLY A 107 11.07 6.97 -8.74
C GLY A 107 9.98 7.98 -9.11
N GLN A 108 10.34 9.22 -9.47
CA GLN A 108 9.37 10.22 -9.89
C GLN A 108 8.76 9.87 -11.25
N GLN A 109 9.56 9.51 -12.22
CA GLN A 109 9.09 9.12 -13.56
C GLN A 109 8.16 7.91 -13.48
N ALA A 110 8.50 6.90 -12.69
CA ALA A 110 7.69 5.71 -12.50
C ALA A 110 6.37 6.00 -11.76
N GLU A 111 6.38 6.87 -10.74
CA GLU A 111 5.18 7.34 -10.07
C GLU A 111 4.24 8.07 -11.03
N ASP A 112 4.75 9.04 -11.79
CA ASP A 112 3.98 9.86 -12.74
C ASP A 112 3.39 8.99 -13.85
N LEU A 113 4.16 8.01 -14.35
CA LEU A 113 3.71 7.05 -15.36
C LEU A 113 2.53 6.20 -14.86
N LEU A 114 2.66 5.62 -13.67
CA LEU A 114 1.59 4.82 -13.06
C LEU A 114 0.36 5.66 -12.74
N HIS A 115 0.52 6.90 -12.28
CA HIS A 115 -0.59 7.83 -12.09
C HIS A 115 -1.34 8.09 -13.41
N THR A 116 -0.61 8.25 -14.52
CA THR A 116 -1.20 8.40 -15.85
C THR A 116 -1.97 7.15 -16.28
N ALA A 117 -1.52 5.96 -15.88
CA ALA A 117 -2.24 4.70 -16.09
C ALA A 117 -3.42 4.50 -15.10
N GLY A 118 -3.62 5.40 -14.15
CA GLY A 118 -4.70 5.32 -13.14
C GLY A 118 -4.34 4.56 -11.87
N ILE A 119 -3.07 4.21 -11.68
CA ILE A 119 -2.56 3.52 -10.49
C ILE A 119 -1.89 4.50 -9.54
N THR A 120 -2.44 4.68 -8.35
CA THR A 120 -1.86 5.55 -7.32
C THR A 120 -0.83 4.78 -6.49
N VAL A 121 0.42 5.18 -6.59
CA VAL A 121 1.55 4.70 -5.78
C VAL A 121 2.32 5.89 -5.23
N ASN A 122 3.38 5.66 -4.48
CA ASN A 122 4.33 6.71 -4.14
C ASN A 122 5.77 6.29 -4.43
N ARG A 123 6.55 7.24 -4.93
CA ARG A 123 8.01 7.10 -4.97
C ARG A 123 8.57 6.94 -3.56
N ASN A 124 9.62 6.17 -3.44
CA ASN A 124 10.23 5.84 -2.15
C ASN A 124 11.74 5.66 -2.31
N ALA A 125 12.51 6.19 -1.37
CA ALA A 125 13.93 5.92 -1.35
C ALA A 125 14.18 4.42 -1.10
N VAL A 126 15.17 3.87 -1.80
CA VAL A 126 15.71 2.54 -1.52
C VAL A 126 16.91 2.65 -0.55
N PRO A 127 17.32 1.57 0.12
CA PRO A 127 18.53 1.60 0.95
C PRO A 127 19.75 2.11 0.16
N PHE A 128 20.45 3.09 0.73
CA PHE A 128 21.60 3.75 0.09
C PHE A 128 21.27 4.40 -1.26
N ASP A 129 20.10 5.00 -1.37
CA ASP A 129 19.59 5.62 -2.60
C ASP A 129 20.57 6.70 -3.12
N PRO A 130 21.04 6.59 -4.37
CA PRO A 130 21.94 7.59 -4.94
C PRO A 130 21.24 8.88 -5.40
N ARG A 131 19.89 8.86 -5.51
CA ARG A 131 19.10 10.00 -5.97
C ARG A 131 18.57 10.83 -4.80
N PRO A 132 18.33 12.14 -4.99
CA PRO A 132 17.78 12.99 -3.92
C PRO A 132 16.35 12.54 -3.52
N ALA A 133 15.97 12.81 -2.27
CA ALA A 133 14.71 12.36 -1.66
C ALA A 133 13.43 12.76 -2.43
N ARG A 134 13.48 13.82 -3.23
CA ARG A 134 12.35 14.26 -4.07
C ARG A 134 12.19 13.47 -5.37
N VAL A 135 13.22 12.74 -5.81
CA VAL A 135 13.24 11.93 -7.04
C VAL A 135 13.15 10.45 -6.68
N THR A 136 14.07 9.97 -5.83
CA THR A 136 14.22 8.59 -5.36
C THR A 136 14.51 7.57 -6.46
N SER A 137 14.85 6.36 -6.06
CA SER A 137 15.12 5.24 -6.98
C SER A 137 14.16 4.08 -6.78
N GLY A 138 13.00 4.31 -6.18
CA GLY A 138 12.05 3.22 -5.96
C GLY A 138 10.60 3.66 -5.87
N LEU A 139 9.74 2.65 -5.75
CA LEU A 139 8.31 2.80 -5.53
C LEU A 139 7.88 1.93 -4.34
N ARG A 140 6.95 2.45 -3.55
CA ARG A 140 6.24 1.67 -2.55
C ARG A 140 4.81 1.40 -3.02
N ILE A 141 4.45 0.13 -3.11
CA ILE A 141 3.15 -0.31 -3.58
C ILE A 141 2.52 -1.18 -2.50
N GLY A 142 1.36 -0.78 -2.01
CA GLY A 142 0.65 -1.49 -0.94
C GLY A 142 -0.72 -1.97 -1.37
N THR A 143 -1.20 -3.04 -0.75
CA THR A 143 -2.42 -3.77 -1.12
C THR A 143 -3.64 -3.58 -0.21
N PRO A 144 -3.55 -2.99 1.01
CA PRO A 144 -4.70 -2.92 1.93
C PRO A 144 -5.93 -2.20 1.37
N ALA A 145 -5.73 -1.14 0.58
CA ALA A 145 -6.84 -0.38 -0.01
C ALA A 145 -7.66 -1.24 -0.99
N LEU A 146 -6.98 -2.04 -1.82
CA LEU A 146 -7.63 -2.93 -2.79
C LEU A 146 -8.30 -4.12 -2.10
N ALA A 147 -7.66 -4.71 -1.08
CA ALA A 147 -8.28 -5.74 -0.25
C ALA A 147 -9.56 -5.22 0.45
N THR A 148 -9.57 -3.96 0.90
CA THR A 148 -10.75 -3.31 1.47
C THR A 148 -11.86 -3.09 0.43
N ARG A 149 -11.50 -2.87 -0.85
CA ARG A 149 -12.48 -2.80 -1.96
C ARG A 149 -13.10 -4.16 -2.29
N GLY A 150 -12.53 -5.26 -1.83
CA GLY A 150 -13.02 -6.60 -2.11
C GLY A 150 -12.20 -7.38 -3.15
N PHE A 151 -11.03 -6.89 -3.54
CA PHE A 151 -10.16 -7.58 -4.50
C PHE A 151 -9.73 -8.94 -3.97
N GLY A 152 -9.78 -9.94 -4.87
CA GLY A 152 -9.25 -11.28 -4.69
C GLY A 152 -8.02 -11.51 -5.59
N ASP A 153 -7.61 -12.78 -5.72
CA ASP A 153 -6.40 -13.17 -6.44
C ASP A 153 -6.42 -12.71 -7.91
N ALA A 154 -7.57 -12.81 -8.59
CA ALA A 154 -7.70 -12.43 -10.00
C ALA A 154 -7.47 -10.92 -10.20
N GLU A 155 -8.08 -10.09 -9.36
CA GLU A 155 -7.96 -8.64 -9.44
C GLU A 155 -6.55 -8.17 -9.04
N PHE A 156 -5.93 -8.79 -8.04
CA PHE A 156 -4.54 -8.49 -7.69
C PHE A 156 -3.55 -8.89 -8.78
N THR A 157 -3.78 -10.02 -9.47
CA THR A 157 -2.98 -10.43 -10.64
C THR A 157 -3.13 -9.41 -11.76
N GLU A 158 -4.36 -8.98 -12.06
CA GLU A 158 -4.63 -7.98 -13.09
C GLU A 158 -3.95 -6.63 -12.79
N VAL A 159 -4.01 -6.16 -11.54
CA VAL A 159 -3.29 -4.94 -11.11
C VAL A 159 -1.78 -5.10 -11.24
N ALA A 160 -1.25 -6.26 -10.87
CA ALA A 160 0.18 -6.55 -10.99
C ALA A 160 0.65 -6.52 -12.46
N ASP A 161 -0.16 -7.08 -13.38
CA ASP A 161 0.11 -7.02 -14.82
C ASP A 161 0.04 -5.60 -15.37
N ILE A 162 -0.94 -4.80 -14.98
CA ILE A 162 -1.03 -3.38 -15.38
C ILE A 162 0.23 -2.63 -14.95
N ILE A 163 0.66 -2.80 -13.69
CA ILE A 163 1.85 -2.14 -13.16
C ILE A 163 3.10 -2.58 -13.91
N ALA A 164 3.27 -3.89 -14.10
CA ALA A 164 4.41 -4.44 -14.81
C ALA A 164 4.47 -3.93 -16.27
N ALA A 165 3.35 -3.98 -17.00
CA ALA A 165 3.27 -3.50 -18.38
C ALA A 165 3.63 -2.02 -18.52
N ALA A 166 3.11 -1.16 -17.61
CA ALA A 166 3.44 0.27 -17.61
C ALA A 166 4.93 0.51 -17.34
N LEU A 167 5.50 -0.14 -16.31
CA LEU A 167 6.90 0.05 -15.93
C LEU A 167 7.87 -0.48 -16.98
N VAL A 168 7.62 -1.65 -17.56
CA VAL A 168 8.45 -2.23 -18.63
C VAL A 168 8.42 -1.36 -19.88
N ALA A 169 7.23 -0.92 -20.31
CA ALA A 169 7.11 -0.01 -21.47
C ALA A 169 7.77 1.34 -21.19
N GLY A 170 7.60 1.89 -19.99
CA GLY A 170 8.26 3.13 -19.58
C GLY A 170 9.77 3.02 -19.59
N ALA A 171 10.33 1.93 -19.08
CA ALA A 171 11.77 1.68 -19.11
C ALA A 171 12.33 1.53 -20.52
N ALA A 172 11.54 1.01 -21.46
CA ALA A 172 11.88 0.90 -22.87
C ALA A 172 11.64 2.20 -23.68
N GLY A 173 11.08 3.26 -23.06
CA GLY A 173 10.66 4.48 -23.77
C GLY A 173 9.49 4.27 -24.74
N ALA A 174 8.70 3.21 -24.53
CA ALA A 174 7.59 2.77 -25.38
C ALA A 174 6.20 2.96 -24.73
N ALA A 175 6.11 3.67 -23.62
CA ALA A 175 4.84 3.97 -22.97
C ALA A 175 4.12 5.14 -23.67
N ASP A 176 3.53 4.85 -24.80
CA ASP A 176 2.75 5.81 -25.57
C ASP A 176 1.31 5.97 -25.03
N GLU A 177 0.58 6.95 -25.59
CA GLU A 177 -0.79 7.27 -25.16
C GLU A 177 -1.77 6.13 -25.45
N GLU A 178 -1.56 5.34 -26.50
CA GLU A 178 -2.43 4.21 -26.83
C GLU A 178 -2.33 3.11 -25.76
N LEU A 179 -1.12 2.73 -25.37
CA LEU A 179 -0.88 1.80 -24.27
C LEU A 179 -1.46 2.32 -22.96
N LEU A 180 -1.15 3.57 -22.61
CA LEU A 180 -1.64 4.17 -21.34
C LEU A 180 -3.17 4.26 -21.30
N ALA A 181 -3.82 4.56 -22.42
CA ALA A 181 -5.28 4.55 -22.52
C ALA A 181 -5.86 3.13 -22.34
N ALA A 182 -5.22 2.12 -22.92
CA ALA A 182 -5.61 0.72 -22.73
C ALA A 182 -5.47 0.30 -21.25
N LEU A 183 -4.37 0.63 -20.60
CA LEU A 183 -4.15 0.34 -19.17
C LEU A 183 -5.17 1.06 -18.28
N ARG A 184 -5.47 2.34 -18.55
CA ARG A 184 -6.55 3.09 -17.87
C ARG A 184 -7.91 2.42 -18.01
N GLY A 185 -8.20 1.87 -19.21
CA GLY A 185 -9.42 1.10 -19.45
C GLY A 185 -9.53 -0.13 -18.57
N ARG A 186 -8.43 -0.88 -18.38
CA ARG A 186 -8.36 -2.03 -17.47
C ARG A 186 -8.55 -1.60 -16.00
N VAL A 187 -7.88 -0.55 -15.57
CA VAL A 187 -8.07 0.02 -14.22
C VAL A 187 -9.51 0.45 -14.00
N LYS A 188 -10.13 1.11 -15.00
CA LYS A 188 -11.53 1.52 -14.92
C LYS A 188 -12.46 0.32 -14.75
N ALA A 189 -12.26 -0.75 -15.50
CA ALA A 189 -13.06 -1.96 -15.38
C ALA A 189 -13.01 -2.56 -13.98
N LEU A 190 -11.80 -2.63 -13.36
CA LEU A 190 -11.63 -3.06 -11.97
C LEU A 190 -12.35 -2.14 -10.99
N THR A 191 -12.21 -0.83 -11.15
CA THR A 191 -12.80 0.14 -10.21
C THR A 191 -14.33 0.22 -10.32
N ASP A 192 -14.89 0.00 -11.49
CA ASP A 192 -16.34 -0.07 -11.71
C ASP A 192 -16.94 -1.36 -11.11
N ALA A 193 -16.23 -2.49 -11.21
CA ALA A 193 -16.65 -3.76 -10.62
C ALA A 193 -16.58 -3.74 -9.08
N PHE A 194 -15.66 -2.99 -8.51
CA PHE A 194 -15.42 -2.89 -7.06
C PHE A 194 -15.52 -1.43 -6.57
N PRO A 195 -16.70 -0.81 -6.61
CA PRO A 195 -16.85 0.59 -6.26
C PRO A 195 -16.60 0.84 -4.76
N LEU A 196 -15.96 1.97 -4.44
CA LEU A 196 -15.85 2.44 -3.06
C LEU A 196 -17.21 2.99 -2.60
N TYR A 197 -17.59 2.65 -1.37
CA TYR A 197 -18.80 3.16 -0.71
C TYR A 197 -20.08 3.02 -1.56
N PRO A 198 -20.44 1.80 -2.00
CA PRO A 198 -21.67 1.60 -2.77
C PRO A 198 -22.89 2.03 -1.93
N GLY A 199 -23.51 3.14 -2.24
CA GLY A 199 -24.64 3.71 -1.49
C GLY A 199 -24.41 5.10 -0.94
N LEU A 200 -23.17 5.62 -0.96
CA LEU A 200 -22.94 7.05 -0.75
C LEU A 200 -23.27 7.81 -2.05
N GLY A 201 -24.15 8.79 -1.97
CA GLY A 201 -24.53 9.62 -3.12
C GLY A 201 -25.76 9.14 -3.90
N ARG A 202 -26.55 8.21 -3.33
CA ARG A 202 -27.91 7.87 -3.80
C ARG A 202 -28.96 8.58 -2.99
#